data_8bd91594d80a7ff9b766f8e6c223b155
#
_entry.id   8bd91594d80a7ff9b766f8e6c223b155
#
_cell.length_a   1.000
_cell.length_b   1.000
_cell.length_c   1.000
_cell.angle_alpha   90.00
_cell.angle_beta   90.00
_cell.angle_gamma   90.00
#
_symmetry.space_group_name_H-M   'P 1'
#
loop_
_entity.id
_entity.type
_entity.pdbx_description
1 polymer ?
#
loop_
_entity_poly.entity_id
_entity_poly.type
_entity_poly.pdbx_seq_one_letter_code
_entity_poly.pdbx_strand_id
1 'polypeptide(L)'
;MILSITTAIETLNSWVWSPALVALCLVAALYFSLRTRFVQVRRFGEMFRLLLSTDKKQKTGISSFQAFAMALSGRVGTGNIVGVATAIGFGGPGAIVWMWIIAFFGAGSAFVEATLAQIYKESHHGQFRGGPAYYIEKG
;
A
#
# COMPACT_ATOMS: atom_id res chain seq x y z
N MET A 1 -19.95 -32.33 -5.32
CA MET A 1 -20.25 -30.93 -4.93
C MET A 1 -19.05 -30.24 -4.27
N ILE A 2 -18.42 -30.80 -3.24
CA ILE A 2 -17.22 -30.21 -2.60
C ILE A 2 -16.05 -30.12 -3.58
N LEU A 3 -15.78 -31.17 -4.36
CA LEU A 3 -14.72 -31.18 -5.37
C LEU A 3 -14.91 -30.11 -6.45
N SER A 4 -16.15 -29.85 -6.86
CA SER A 4 -16.43 -28.80 -7.87
C SER A 4 -16.20 -27.38 -7.33
N ILE A 5 -16.43 -27.15 -6.04
CA ILE A 5 -16.21 -25.87 -5.39
C ILE A 5 -14.70 -25.62 -5.21
N THR A 6 -13.93 -26.61 -4.78
CA THR A 6 -12.47 -26.52 -4.68
C THR A 6 -11.83 -26.22 -6.03
N THR A 7 -12.21 -26.93 -7.09
CA THR A 7 -11.70 -26.68 -8.44
C THR A 7 -12.04 -25.27 -8.94
N ALA A 8 -13.25 -24.78 -8.66
CA ALA A 8 -13.64 -23.42 -9.03
C ALA A 8 -12.79 -22.37 -8.28
N ILE A 9 -12.56 -22.59 -6.97
CA ILE A 9 -11.71 -21.69 -6.15
C ILE A 9 -10.26 -21.69 -6.66
N GLU A 10 -9.71 -22.86 -6.95
CA GLU A 10 -8.35 -22.99 -7.48
C GLU A 10 -8.20 -22.32 -8.84
N THR A 11 -9.20 -22.47 -9.72
CA THR A 11 -9.21 -21.80 -11.02
C THR A 11 -9.27 -20.29 -10.87
N LEU A 12 -10.15 -19.78 -10.02
CA LEU A 12 -10.23 -18.35 -9.74
C LEU A 12 -8.92 -17.83 -9.13
N ASN A 13 -8.35 -18.57 -8.19
CA ASN A 13 -7.07 -18.21 -7.56
C ASN A 13 -5.93 -18.15 -8.59
N SER A 14 -5.85 -19.12 -9.51
CA SER A 14 -4.83 -19.14 -10.57
C SER A 14 -4.98 -17.98 -11.56
N TRP A 15 -6.21 -17.54 -11.80
CA TRP A 15 -6.48 -16.36 -12.64
C TRP A 15 -6.08 -15.07 -11.95
N VAL A 16 -6.46 -14.90 -10.68
CA VAL A 16 -6.13 -13.71 -9.87
C VAL A 16 -4.62 -13.59 -9.66
N TRP A 17 -3.93 -14.70 -9.37
CA TRP A 17 -2.47 -14.73 -9.18
C TRP A 17 -1.71 -15.08 -10.44
N SER A 18 -2.26 -14.76 -11.60
CA SER A 18 -1.60 -15.01 -12.88
C SER A 18 -0.28 -14.22 -12.99
N PRO A 19 0.73 -14.78 -13.71
CA PRO A 19 1.97 -14.05 -13.98
C PRO A 19 1.74 -12.69 -14.65
N ALA A 20 0.65 -12.57 -15.41
CA ALA A 20 0.26 -11.32 -16.06
C ALA A 20 -0.12 -10.23 -15.05
N LEU A 21 -0.91 -10.58 -14.03
CA LEU A 21 -1.27 -9.62 -12.97
C LEU A 21 -0.05 -9.20 -12.16
N VAL A 22 0.81 -10.16 -11.80
CA VAL A 22 2.07 -9.88 -11.08
C VAL A 22 2.95 -8.94 -11.90
N ALA A 23 3.12 -9.22 -13.20
CA ALA A 23 3.87 -8.36 -14.10
C ALA A 23 3.27 -6.95 -14.21
N LEU A 24 1.94 -6.84 -14.31
CA LEU A 24 1.23 -5.56 -14.34
C LEU A 24 1.51 -4.76 -13.05
N CYS A 25 1.42 -5.37 -11.89
CA CYS A 25 1.69 -4.73 -10.60
C CYS A 25 3.15 -4.25 -10.52
N LEU A 26 4.12 -5.05 -10.96
CA LEU A 26 5.54 -4.69 -10.98
C LEU A 26 5.82 -3.54 -11.94
N VAL A 27 5.25 -3.58 -13.14
CA VAL A 27 5.37 -2.51 -14.15
C VAL A 27 4.75 -1.21 -13.62
N ALA A 28 3.57 -1.27 -13.02
CA ALA A 28 2.93 -0.12 -12.40
C ALA A 28 3.77 0.47 -11.26
N ALA A 29 4.29 -0.38 -10.37
CA ALA A 29 5.14 0.03 -9.26
C ALA A 29 6.44 0.70 -9.76
N LEU A 30 7.07 0.13 -10.78
CA LEU A 30 8.25 0.70 -11.43
C LEU A 30 7.93 2.03 -12.11
N TYR A 31 6.83 2.08 -12.89
CA TYR A 31 6.37 3.29 -13.56
C TYR A 31 6.16 4.44 -12.57
N PHE A 32 5.41 4.20 -11.48
CA PHE A 32 5.18 5.24 -10.48
C PHE A 32 6.46 5.64 -9.75
N SER A 33 7.35 4.70 -9.43
CA SER A 33 8.64 5.01 -8.82
C SER A 33 9.50 5.91 -9.70
N LEU A 34 9.55 5.64 -11.01
CA LEU A 34 10.27 6.46 -11.99
C LEU A 34 9.59 7.82 -12.17
N ARG A 35 8.27 7.84 -12.31
CA ARG A 35 7.49 9.07 -12.53
C ARG A 35 7.56 10.03 -11.34
N THR A 36 7.61 9.51 -10.13
CA THR A 36 7.80 10.29 -8.91
C THR A 36 9.27 10.59 -8.60
N ARG A 37 10.20 10.19 -9.49
CA ARG A 37 11.65 10.36 -9.33
C ARG A 37 12.15 9.78 -8.01
N PHE A 38 11.76 8.56 -7.69
CA PHE A 38 12.14 7.87 -6.45
C PHE A 38 11.90 8.72 -5.21
N VAL A 39 10.70 9.24 -5.06
CA VAL A 39 10.29 10.09 -3.93
C VAL A 39 10.59 9.43 -2.58
N GLN A 40 10.47 8.10 -2.50
CA GLN A 40 10.76 7.28 -1.32
C GLN A 40 12.21 7.44 -0.82
N VAL A 41 13.16 7.69 -1.73
CA VAL A 41 14.57 7.93 -1.37
C VAL A 41 14.81 9.43 -1.14
N ARG A 42 14.34 10.25 -2.09
CA ARG A 42 14.64 11.69 -2.10
C ARG A 42 14.05 12.46 -0.93
N ARG A 43 12.86 12.03 -0.46
CA ARG A 43 12.14 12.67 0.65
C ARG A 43 12.21 11.89 1.96
N PHE A 44 13.10 10.91 2.04
CA PHE A 44 13.20 10.05 3.23
C PHE A 44 13.44 10.84 4.53
N GLY A 45 14.38 11.77 4.52
CA GLY A 45 14.67 12.63 5.68
C GLY A 45 13.51 13.56 6.05
N GLU A 46 12.80 14.10 5.03
CA GLU A 46 11.63 14.94 5.25
C GLU A 46 10.46 14.14 5.85
N MET A 47 10.29 12.90 5.43
CA MET A 47 9.28 11.99 5.99
C MET A 47 9.48 11.81 7.50
N PHE A 48 10.70 11.54 7.96
CA PHE A 48 10.99 11.43 9.38
C PHE A 48 10.78 12.75 10.13
N ARG A 49 11.20 13.86 9.54
CA ARG A 49 10.99 15.18 10.12
C ARG A 49 9.50 15.47 10.31
N LEU A 50 8.67 15.20 9.31
CA LEU A 50 7.22 15.41 9.39
C LEU A 50 6.54 14.46 10.37
N LEU A 51 7.02 13.22 10.47
CA LEU A 51 6.48 12.25 11.41
C LEU A 51 6.73 12.66 12.87
N LEU A 52 7.91 13.23 13.14
CA LEU A 52 8.30 13.66 14.49
C LEU A 52 7.87 15.10 14.80
N SER A 53 7.48 15.88 13.79
CA SER A 53 6.98 17.23 13.99
C SER A 53 5.58 17.19 14.62
N THR A 54 5.48 17.64 15.83
CA THR A 54 4.20 17.87 16.51
C THR A 54 3.65 19.22 16.08
N ASP A 55 2.85 19.23 15.01
CA ASP A 55 2.24 20.47 14.53
C ASP A 55 1.08 20.86 15.44
N LYS A 56 1.36 21.69 16.44
CA LYS A 56 0.39 22.21 17.42
C LYS A 56 -0.67 23.14 16.81
N LYS A 57 -0.60 23.43 15.50
CA LYS A 57 -1.47 24.40 14.82
C LYS A 57 -2.68 23.79 14.11
N GLN A 58 -2.81 22.48 14.01
CA GLN A 58 -4.00 21.89 13.40
C GLN A 58 -5.16 21.91 14.41
N LYS A 59 -6.04 22.88 14.26
CA LYS A 59 -7.31 22.97 15.03
C LYS A 59 -8.34 21.90 14.61
N THR A 60 -8.15 21.26 13.46
CA THR A 60 -9.05 20.23 12.91
C THR A 60 -8.22 19.13 12.24
N GLY A 61 -8.44 17.87 12.63
CA GLY A 61 -7.76 16.71 12.05
C GLY A 61 -6.91 15.95 13.07
N ILE A 62 -6.21 14.92 12.57
CA ILE A 62 -5.33 14.06 13.36
C ILE A 62 -3.87 14.46 13.14
N SER A 63 -3.00 14.26 14.14
CA SER A 63 -1.57 14.54 13.99
C SER A 63 -0.91 13.59 12.99
N SER A 64 0.26 14.00 12.42
CA SER A 64 1.02 13.17 11.49
C SER A 64 1.37 11.80 12.07
N PHE A 65 1.73 11.75 13.35
CA PHE A 65 2.01 10.50 14.05
C PHE A 65 0.77 9.62 14.23
N GLN A 66 -0.38 10.21 14.56
CA GLN A 66 -1.65 9.49 14.65
C GLN A 66 -2.06 8.92 13.29
N ALA A 67 -1.93 9.70 12.21
CA ALA A 67 -2.19 9.24 10.86
C ALA A 67 -1.28 8.06 10.47
N PHE A 68 0.01 8.13 10.79
CA PHE A 68 0.96 7.05 10.59
C PHE A 68 0.59 5.80 11.38
N ALA A 69 0.28 5.94 12.68
CA ALA A 69 -0.09 4.81 13.53
C ALA A 69 -1.36 4.11 13.03
N MET A 70 -2.38 4.88 12.61
CA MET A 70 -3.61 4.34 12.00
C MET A 70 -3.31 3.61 10.68
N ALA A 71 -2.50 4.20 9.81
CA ALA A 71 -2.13 3.59 8.53
C ALA A 71 -1.33 2.29 8.74
N LEU A 72 -0.43 2.26 9.72
CA LEU A 72 0.35 1.08 10.06
C LEU A 72 -0.54 -0.02 10.64
N SER A 73 -1.41 0.31 11.60
CA SER A 73 -2.31 -0.68 12.23
C SER A 73 -3.28 -1.31 11.23
N GLY A 74 -3.75 -0.54 10.25
CA GLY A 74 -4.62 -1.06 9.18
C GLY A 74 -3.90 -1.96 8.15
N ARG A 75 -2.57 -1.89 8.08
CA ARG A 75 -1.77 -2.71 7.16
C ARG A 75 -1.14 -3.94 7.80
N VAL A 76 -0.99 -3.96 9.11
CA VAL A 76 -0.44 -5.11 9.85
C VAL A 76 -1.59 -6.06 10.19
N GLY A 77 -1.59 -7.22 9.57
CA GLY A 77 -2.59 -8.27 9.78
C GLY A 77 -1.96 -9.66 9.83
N THR A 78 -2.76 -10.66 10.14
CA THR A 78 -2.34 -12.07 10.15
C THR A 78 -1.75 -12.50 8.81
N GLY A 79 -2.26 -11.97 7.69
CA GLY A 79 -1.74 -12.25 6.35
C GLY A 79 -0.29 -11.83 6.16
N ASN A 80 0.14 -10.71 6.75
CA ASN A 80 1.53 -10.27 6.67
C ASN A 80 2.47 -11.16 7.48
N ILE A 81 1.99 -11.73 8.59
CA ILE A 81 2.80 -12.61 9.44
C ILE A 81 2.86 -14.01 8.81
N VAL A 82 1.71 -14.61 8.54
CA VAL A 82 1.60 -15.95 7.95
C VAL A 82 2.14 -15.97 6.52
N GLY A 83 1.83 -14.95 5.72
CA GLY A 83 2.32 -14.84 4.34
C GLY A 83 3.83 -14.74 4.24
N VAL A 84 4.48 -13.97 5.12
CA VAL A 84 5.95 -13.90 5.19
C VAL A 84 6.54 -15.24 5.65
N ALA A 85 5.96 -15.87 6.68
CA ALA A 85 6.42 -17.17 7.17
C ALA A 85 6.33 -18.26 6.08
N THR A 86 5.20 -18.31 5.36
CA THR A 86 4.99 -19.25 4.23
C THR A 86 5.95 -18.96 3.08
N ALA A 87 6.15 -17.70 2.73
CA ALA A 87 7.06 -17.34 1.65
C ALA A 87 8.51 -17.74 1.96
N ILE A 88 8.94 -17.61 3.22
CA ILE A 88 10.26 -18.06 3.65
C ILE A 88 10.32 -19.59 3.67
N GLY A 89 9.24 -20.25 4.13
CA GLY A 89 9.16 -21.71 4.18
C GLY A 89 9.27 -22.38 2.80
N PHE A 90 8.62 -21.81 1.78
CA PHE A 90 8.64 -22.34 0.42
C PHE A 90 9.77 -21.77 -0.44
N GLY A 91 10.08 -20.49 -0.31
CA GLY A 91 11.03 -19.77 -1.13
C GLY A 91 12.44 -19.63 -0.53
N GLY A 92 12.61 -20.10 0.71
CA GLY A 92 13.86 -19.94 1.45
C GLY A 92 14.15 -18.49 1.86
N PRO A 93 15.31 -18.22 2.48
CA PRO A 93 15.68 -16.88 2.98
C PRO A 93 15.82 -15.84 1.87
N GLY A 94 16.05 -16.23 0.62
CA GLY A 94 16.04 -15.33 -0.54
C GLY A 94 14.71 -14.62 -0.78
N ALA A 95 13.61 -15.17 -0.31
CA ALA A 95 12.29 -14.53 -0.40
C ALA A 95 12.26 -13.15 0.28
N ILE A 96 13.01 -12.97 1.37
CA ILE A 96 13.08 -11.69 2.10
C ILE A 96 13.65 -10.59 1.21
N VAL A 97 14.72 -10.90 0.46
CA VAL A 97 15.36 -9.93 -0.45
C VAL A 97 14.37 -9.48 -1.53
N TRP A 98 13.63 -10.43 -2.11
CA TRP A 98 12.59 -10.12 -3.09
C TRP A 98 11.46 -9.28 -2.51
N MET A 99 11.01 -9.58 -1.29
CA MET A 99 10.01 -8.78 -0.60
C MET A 99 10.48 -7.33 -0.39
N TRP A 100 11.74 -7.10 -0.04
CA TRP A 100 12.29 -5.75 0.11
C TRP A 100 12.33 -5.01 -1.22
N ILE A 101 12.76 -5.67 -2.30
CA ILE A 101 12.78 -5.07 -3.64
C ILE A 101 11.37 -4.66 -4.07
N ILE A 102 10.40 -5.56 -3.92
CA ILE A 102 9.00 -5.29 -4.28
C ILE A 102 8.42 -4.16 -3.39
N ALA A 103 8.69 -4.18 -2.10
CA ALA A 103 8.24 -3.14 -1.17
C ALA A 103 8.82 -1.76 -1.53
N PHE A 104 10.11 -1.72 -1.93
CA PHE A 104 10.76 -0.49 -2.34
C PHE A 104 10.08 0.14 -3.57
N PHE A 105 9.81 -0.64 -4.60
CA PHE A 105 9.08 -0.14 -5.79
C PHE A 105 7.61 0.14 -5.48
N GLY A 106 6.96 -0.70 -4.67
CA GLY A 106 5.58 -0.51 -4.23
C GLY A 106 5.35 0.76 -3.42
N ALA A 107 6.39 1.27 -2.74
CA ALA A 107 6.31 2.54 -2.03
C ALA A 107 5.98 3.74 -2.96
N GLY A 108 6.41 3.69 -4.22
CA GLY A 108 6.04 4.69 -5.23
C GLY A 108 4.55 4.69 -5.54
N SER A 109 3.94 3.52 -5.69
CA SER A 109 2.49 3.39 -5.90
C SER A 109 1.70 3.87 -4.69
N ALA A 110 2.14 3.49 -3.48
CA ALA A 110 1.51 3.91 -2.23
C ALA A 110 1.57 5.44 -2.03
N PHE A 111 2.65 6.09 -2.48
CA PHE A 111 2.76 7.54 -2.46
C PHE A 111 1.73 8.20 -3.39
N VAL A 112 1.55 7.68 -4.61
CA VAL A 112 0.56 8.19 -5.57
C VAL A 112 -0.85 8.00 -5.01
N GLU A 113 -1.16 6.82 -4.48
CA GLU A 113 -2.45 6.53 -3.85
C GLU A 113 -2.76 7.50 -2.70
N ALA A 114 -1.81 7.69 -1.78
CA ALA A 114 -1.96 8.62 -0.67
C ALA A 114 -2.15 10.07 -1.13
N THR A 115 -1.46 10.47 -2.21
CA THR A 115 -1.59 11.81 -2.80
C THR A 115 -2.97 12.00 -3.42
N LEU A 116 -3.46 11.04 -4.20
CA LEU A 116 -4.81 11.08 -4.77
C LEU A 116 -5.88 11.13 -3.67
N ALA A 117 -5.73 10.33 -2.61
CA ALA A 117 -6.64 10.36 -1.47
C ALA A 117 -6.69 11.72 -0.77
N GLN A 118 -5.59 12.50 -0.79
CA GLN A 118 -5.56 13.86 -0.25
C GLN A 118 -6.13 14.91 -1.21
N ILE A 119 -5.94 14.74 -2.52
CA ILE A 119 -6.46 15.67 -3.54
C ILE A 119 -7.99 15.60 -3.61
N TYR A 120 -8.53 14.38 -3.63
CA TYR A 120 -9.98 14.12 -3.77
C TYR A 120 -10.71 13.96 -2.44
N LYS A 121 -10.10 14.37 -1.32
CA LYS A 121 -10.78 14.32 -0.01
C LYS A 121 -11.88 15.36 0.08
N GLU A 122 -12.96 14.98 0.76
CA GLU A 122 -14.09 15.84 1.06
C GLU A 122 -14.24 16.08 2.56
N SER A 123 -14.82 17.22 2.91
CA SER A 123 -15.23 17.51 4.27
C SER A 123 -16.72 17.19 4.43
N HIS A 124 -17.03 16.25 5.31
CA HIS A 124 -18.40 15.88 5.63
C HIS A 124 -18.62 15.97 7.14
N HIS A 125 -19.53 16.82 7.58
CA HIS A 125 -19.79 17.06 9.01
C HIS A 125 -18.53 17.41 9.85
N GLY A 126 -17.60 18.19 9.29
CA GLY A 126 -16.37 18.58 9.98
C GLY A 126 -15.27 17.49 10.02
N GLN A 127 -15.49 16.35 9.38
CA GLN A 127 -14.50 15.27 9.21
C GLN A 127 -14.06 15.16 7.75
N PHE A 128 -12.78 14.84 7.55
CA PHE A 128 -12.25 14.57 6.22
C PHE A 128 -12.48 13.10 5.82
N ARG A 129 -13.04 12.90 4.64
CA ARG A 129 -13.20 11.59 4.01
C ARG A 129 -12.47 11.60 2.67
N GLY A 130 -11.77 10.52 2.35
CA GLY A 130 -11.04 10.33 1.12
C GLY A 130 -10.72 8.86 0.91
N GLY A 131 -9.98 8.56 -0.15
CA GLY A 131 -9.55 7.21 -0.46
C GLY A 131 -9.99 6.73 -1.84
N PRO A 132 -9.87 5.43 -2.15
CA PRO A 132 -10.13 4.88 -3.48
C PRO A 132 -11.49 5.23 -4.05
N ALA A 133 -12.56 5.14 -3.24
CA ALA A 133 -13.92 5.46 -3.69
C ALA A 133 -14.02 6.88 -4.27
N TYR A 134 -13.38 7.86 -3.61
CA TYR A 134 -13.47 9.26 -4.02
C TYR A 134 -12.65 9.58 -5.27
N TYR A 135 -11.43 9.08 -5.41
CA TYR A 135 -10.62 9.38 -6.59
C TYR A 135 -10.97 8.52 -7.81
N ILE A 136 -11.64 7.38 -7.64
CA ILE A 136 -12.17 6.60 -8.77
C ILE A 136 -13.44 7.25 -9.33
N GLU A 137 -14.28 7.82 -8.45
CA GLU A 137 -15.54 8.45 -8.88
C GLU A 137 -15.33 9.83 -9.51
N LYS A 138 -14.32 10.59 -9.02
CA LYS A 138 -14.12 12.01 -9.35
C LYS A 138 -12.86 12.33 -10.15
N GLY A 139 -11.94 11.38 -10.29
CA GLY A 139 -10.72 11.49 -11.07
C GLY A 139 -10.86 10.88 -12.43
#